data_74fa0e4145632f7859940bf79d97285f
#
_entry.id   74fa0e4145632f7859940bf79d97285f
#
_cell.length_a   1.000
_cell.length_b   1.000
_cell.length_c   1.000
_cell.angle_alpha   90.00
_cell.angle_beta   90.00
_cell.angle_gamma   90.00
#
_symmetry.space_group_name_H-M   'P 1'
#
loop_
_entity.id
_entity.type
_entity.pdbx_description
1 polymer ?
#
loop_
_entity_poly.entity_id
_entity_poly.type
_entity_poly.pdbx_seq_one_letter_code
_entity_poly.pdbx_strand_id
1 'polypeptide(L)'
;QKHRIFEVLKDLKWHCSECELPGSQPAKALQMMRQDGFEMEKIGSNWEKRTFCQTCQRVTPHRKLVSLEKKETSISRVAFSPKIRKKILAYYNNKDAILGYAPTGRAIEIDHRVPEIRWSESEKELPKELTESEIEERYMLLVREHNLLKSRNCERCNRTGKRQPFLNILFFFKGSEDYDDEIGCVGCGWHNPQKWKKELNKLVNKGDK
;
A
#
# COMPACT_ATOMS: atom_id res chain seq x y z
N GLN A 1 -17.68 5.91 17.76
CA GLN A 1 -17.54 4.48 18.10
C GLN A 1 -16.10 4.12 18.50
N LYS A 2 -15.06 4.52 17.73
CA LYS A 2 -13.63 4.22 18.00
C LYS A 2 -13.22 4.68 19.41
N HIS A 3 -13.50 5.93 19.79
CA HIS A 3 -13.18 6.44 21.13
C HIS A 3 -13.86 5.64 22.25
N ARG A 4 -15.12 5.29 22.09
CA ARG A 4 -15.87 4.51 23.09
C ARG A 4 -15.31 3.10 23.28
N ILE A 5 -14.80 2.46 22.21
CA ILE A 5 -14.11 1.16 22.28
C ILE A 5 -12.76 1.33 22.97
N PHE A 6 -12.02 2.41 22.68
CA PHE A 6 -10.76 2.69 23.35
C PHE A 6 -10.95 2.85 24.86
N GLU A 7 -11.99 3.54 25.31
CA GLU A 7 -12.30 3.71 26.74
C GLU A 7 -12.52 2.37 27.47
N VAL A 8 -13.07 1.36 26.78
CA VAL A 8 -13.22 0.02 27.34
C VAL A 8 -11.88 -0.71 27.39
N LEU A 9 -11.08 -0.64 26.30
CA LEU A 9 -9.85 -1.42 26.15
C LEU A 9 -8.63 -0.80 26.86
N LYS A 10 -8.73 0.43 27.37
CA LYS A 10 -7.61 1.16 28.00
C LYS A 10 -7.12 0.53 29.32
N ASP A 11 -7.87 -0.35 29.91
CA ASP A 11 -7.47 -1.11 31.11
C ASP A 11 -6.50 -2.26 30.78
N LEU A 12 -6.20 -2.48 29.50
CA LEU A 12 -5.30 -3.51 28.99
C LEU A 12 -5.72 -4.93 29.39
N LYS A 13 -7.04 -5.18 29.52
CA LYS A 13 -7.62 -6.50 29.79
C LYS A 13 -8.35 -7.05 28.57
N TRP A 14 -8.67 -8.34 28.64
CA TRP A 14 -9.47 -9.00 27.62
C TRP A 14 -10.95 -8.67 27.77
N HIS A 15 -11.55 -8.08 26.76
CA HIS A 15 -12.96 -7.71 26.69
C HIS A 15 -13.69 -8.47 25.60
N CYS A 16 -14.89 -8.95 25.91
CA CYS A 16 -15.75 -9.60 24.95
C CYS A 16 -16.20 -8.62 23.86
N SER A 17 -15.99 -9.00 22.61
CA SER A 17 -16.36 -8.14 21.48
C SER A 17 -17.87 -7.99 21.28
N GLU A 18 -18.67 -8.87 21.87
CA GLU A 18 -20.12 -8.91 21.66
C GLU A 18 -20.91 -8.20 22.75
N CYS A 19 -20.49 -8.30 24.02
CA CYS A 19 -21.25 -7.72 25.13
C CYS A 19 -20.56 -6.54 25.84
N GLU A 20 -19.22 -6.41 25.73
CA GLU A 20 -18.49 -5.34 26.42
C GLU A 20 -18.08 -4.22 25.46
N LEU A 21 -17.80 -4.52 24.18
CA LEU A 21 -17.43 -3.48 23.22
C LEU A 21 -18.68 -2.78 22.66
N PRO A 22 -18.74 -1.44 22.73
CA PRO A 22 -19.91 -0.69 22.27
C PRO A 22 -20.05 -0.68 20.75
N GLY A 23 -21.32 -0.79 20.30
CA GLY A 23 -21.70 -0.67 18.89
C GLY A 23 -21.92 -2.00 18.18
N SER A 24 -22.69 -1.99 17.10
CA SER A 24 -23.10 -3.17 16.34
C SER A 24 -21.98 -3.80 15.50
N GLN A 25 -20.93 -3.05 15.19
CA GLN A 25 -19.80 -3.51 14.37
C GLN A 25 -18.46 -3.05 14.96
N PRO A 26 -17.99 -3.64 16.08
CA PRO A 26 -16.73 -3.23 16.71
C PRO A 26 -15.52 -3.52 15.81
N ALA A 27 -15.59 -4.48 14.90
CA ALA A 27 -14.48 -4.89 14.05
C ALA A 27 -13.89 -3.74 13.22
N LYS A 28 -14.74 -2.87 12.63
CA LYS A 28 -14.28 -1.70 11.86
C LYS A 28 -13.54 -0.69 12.75
N ALA A 29 -14.05 -0.43 13.94
CA ALA A 29 -13.42 0.52 14.86
C ALA A 29 -12.08 -0.04 15.40
N LEU A 30 -11.99 -1.33 15.67
CA LEU A 30 -10.75 -2.01 16.04
C LEU A 30 -9.70 -1.97 14.90
N GLN A 31 -10.15 -2.14 13.65
CA GLN A 31 -9.28 -1.97 12.50
C GLN A 31 -8.73 -0.53 12.40
N MET A 32 -9.58 0.47 12.59
CA MET A 32 -9.15 1.88 12.61
C MET A 32 -8.18 2.18 13.76
N MET A 33 -8.38 1.59 14.94
CA MET A 33 -7.43 1.74 16.05
C MET A 33 -6.05 1.19 15.70
N ARG A 34 -5.98 0.04 15.04
CA ARG A 34 -4.69 -0.53 14.56
C ARG A 34 -4.05 0.37 13.50
N GLN A 35 -4.85 0.95 12.60
CA GLN A 35 -4.37 1.94 11.61
C GLN A 35 -3.85 3.22 12.28
N ASP A 36 -4.40 3.61 13.42
CA ASP A 36 -3.92 4.74 14.23
C ASP A 36 -2.67 4.41 15.08
N GLY A 37 -2.15 3.17 15.00
CA GLY A 37 -0.95 2.75 15.70
C GLY A 37 -1.16 2.00 17.02
N PHE A 38 -2.40 1.79 17.46
CA PHE A 38 -2.64 0.97 18.65
C PHE A 38 -2.37 -0.50 18.38
N GLU A 39 -1.57 -1.12 19.25
CA GLU A 39 -1.26 -2.55 19.13
C GLU A 39 -2.30 -3.38 19.88
N MET A 40 -2.87 -4.36 19.18
CA MET A 40 -3.76 -5.36 19.74
C MET A 40 -2.98 -6.63 20.07
N GLU A 41 -3.35 -7.30 21.17
CA GLU A 41 -2.78 -8.59 21.52
C GLU A 41 -3.13 -9.66 20.47
N LYS A 42 -2.13 -10.46 20.09
CA LYS A 42 -2.28 -11.57 19.14
C LYS A 42 -2.23 -12.90 19.83
N ILE A 43 -3.12 -13.82 19.43
CA ILE A 43 -3.03 -15.24 19.77
C ILE A 43 -2.76 -16.00 18.46
N GLY A 44 -1.51 -16.43 18.28
CA GLY A 44 -1.05 -16.94 17.00
C GLY A 44 -1.12 -15.89 15.89
N SER A 45 -1.84 -16.16 14.81
CA SER A 45 -2.07 -15.22 13.71
C SER A 45 -3.26 -14.29 13.90
N ASN A 46 -4.08 -14.52 14.94
CA ASN A 46 -5.34 -13.80 15.13
C ASN A 46 -5.21 -12.67 16.15
N TRP A 47 -5.90 -11.55 15.87
CA TRP A 47 -6.02 -10.38 16.75
C TRP A 47 -7.10 -10.57 17.84
N GLU A 48 -7.47 -11.81 18.17
CA GLU A 48 -8.52 -12.14 19.10
C GLU A 48 -8.19 -13.42 19.88
N LYS A 49 -8.69 -13.47 21.11
CA LYS A 49 -8.75 -14.69 21.90
C LYS A 49 -10.19 -15.18 21.92
N ARG A 50 -10.45 -16.38 21.42
CA ARG A 50 -11.78 -17.00 21.55
C ARG A 50 -11.86 -17.76 22.88
N THR A 51 -12.74 -17.31 23.77
CA THR A 51 -12.94 -17.92 25.07
C THR A 51 -14.40 -17.80 25.51
N PHE A 52 -14.80 -18.61 26.49
CA PHE A 52 -16.17 -18.58 27.01
C PHE A 52 -16.44 -17.24 27.72
N CYS A 53 -17.50 -16.58 27.32
CA CYS A 53 -17.97 -15.33 27.93
C CYS A 53 -19.13 -15.63 28.89
N GLN A 54 -18.99 -15.25 30.16
CA GLN A 54 -20.01 -15.48 31.20
C GLN A 54 -21.33 -14.71 30.87
N THR A 55 -21.22 -13.52 30.31
CA THR A 55 -22.40 -12.71 29.96
C THR A 55 -23.12 -13.27 28.72
N CYS A 56 -22.37 -13.65 27.67
CA CYS A 56 -22.94 -14.18 26.44
C CYS A 56 -23.31 -15.65 26.53
N GLN A 57 -22.88 -16.39 27.58
CA GLN A 57 -23.07 -17.83 27.80
C GLN A 57 -22.60 -18.69 26.62
N ARG A 58 -21.57 -18.24 25.89
CA ARG A 58 -21.00 -18.94 24.74
C ARG A 58 -19.54 -18.49 24.47
N VAL A 59 -18.83 -19.23 23.62
CA VAL A 59 -17.49 -18.85 23.17
C VAL A 59 -17.58 -17.68 22.22
N THR A 60 -16.95 -16.56 22.59
CA THR A 60 -16.95 -15.29 21.84
C THR A 60 -15.53 -14.79 21.61
N PRO A 61 -15.30 -13.92 20.60
CA PRO A 61 -14.03 -13.26 20.42
C PRO A 61 -13.81 -12.18 21.49
N HIS A 62 -12.65 -12.17 22.10
CA HIS A 62 -12.21 -11.15 23.06
C HIS A 62 -11.05 -10.35 22.46
N ARG A 63 -10.96 -9.09 22.84
CA ARG A 63 -9.93 -8.13 22.37
C ARG A 63 -9.19 -7.51 23.55
N LYS A 64 -7.93 -7.18 23.33
CA LYS A 64 -7.07 -6.54 24.33
C LYS A 64 -6.08 -5.62 23.63
N LEU A 65 -5.81 -4.45 24.20
CA LEU A 65 -4.67 -3.60 23.82
C LEU A 65 -3.40 -4.08 24.51
N VAL A 66 -2.28 -4.03 23.82
CA VAL A 66 -0.95 -4.33 24.37
C VAL A 66 -0.43 -3.15 25.19
N SER A 67 -0.65 -1.93 24.71
CA SER A 67 -0.26 -0.70 25.40
C SER A 67 -1.21 0.46 25.03
N LEU A 68 -1.15 1.54 25.80
CA LEU A 68 -1.86 2.79 25.51
C LEU A 68 -1.08 3.69 24.55
N GLU A 69 0.21 3.41 24.36
CA GLU A 69 1.06 4.13 23.45
C GLU A 69 0.76 3.70 22.03
N LYS A 70 0.69 4.67 21.15
CA LYS A 70 0.64 4.41 19.71
C LYS A 70 2.04 4.11 19.23
N LYS A 71 2.25 2.95 18.62
CA LYS A 71 3.43 2.76 17.79
C LYS A 71 3.35 3.80 16.66
N GLU A 72 4.47 4.42 16.34
CA GLU A 72 4.55 5.14 15.08
C GLU A 72 4.18 4.15 13.98
N THR A 73 2.94 4.27 13.51
CA THR A 73 2.51 3.48 12.36
C THR A 73 3.37 3.97 11.21
N SER A 74 4.04 3.05 10.57
CA SER A 74 4.64 3.31 9.27
C SER A 74 3.59 4.05 8.44
N ILE A 75 3.71 5.36 8.39
CA ILE A 75 3.00 6.35 7.60
C ILE A 75 1.54 5.97 7.33
N SER A 76 0.61 6.61 8.06
CA SER A 76 -0.77 6.69 7.56
C SER A 76 -0.64 7.26 6.14
N ARG A 77 -1.11 6.53 5.12
CA ARG A 77 -1.10 7.01 3.75
C ARG A 77 -1.74 8.40 3.75
N VAL A 78 -0.92 9.43 3.70
CA VAL A 78 -1.41 10.80 3.64
C VAL A 78 -2.13 10.90 2.31
N ALA A 79 -3.46 11.02 2.35
CA ALA A 79 -4.25 11.07 1.14
C ALA A 79 -3.92 12.37 0.38
N PHE A 80 -3.71 12.26 -0.92
CA PHE A 80 -3.56 13.45 -1.78
C PHE A 80 -4.73 14.40 -1.59
N SER A 81 -4.44 15.70 -1.47
CA SER A 81 -5.49 16.70 -1.50
C SER A 81 -6.31 16.58 -2.79
N PRO A 82 -7.60 16.90 -2.78
CA PRO A 82 -8.45 16.84 -3.99
C PRO A 82 -7.84 17.60 -5.18
N LYS A 83 -7.17 18.75 -4.92
CA LYS A 83 -6.48 19.57 -5.93
C LYS A 83 -5.33 18.80 -6.59
N ILE A 84 -4.45 18.20 -5.78
CA ILE A 84 -3.30 17.42 -6.26
C ILE A 84 -3.78 16.17 -7.00
N ARG A 85 -4.74 15.45 -6.43
CA ARG A 85 -5.33 14.29 -7.09
C ARG A 85 -5.88 14.63 -8.48
N LYS A 86 -6.66 15.70 -8.60
CA LYS A 86 -7.21 16.16 -9.89
C LYS A 86 -6.10 16.51 -10.89
N LYS A 87 -5.02 17.15 -10.43
CA LYS A 87 -3.87 17.52 -11.27
C LYS A 87 -3.18 16.29 -11.85
N ILE A 88 -2.88 15.28 -11.00
CA ILE A 88 -2.21 14.04 -11.44
C ILE A 88 -3.12 13.26 -12.42
N LEU A 89 -4.41 13.12 -12.12
CA LEU A 89 -5.36 12.44 -13.01
C LEU A 89 -5.45 13.12 -14.38
N ALA A 90 -5.51 14.45 -14.41
CA ALA A 90 -5.57 15.23 -15.65
C ALA A 90 -4.28 15.10 -16.46
N TYR A 91 -3.10 15.17 -15.81
CA TYR A 91 -1.79 15.03 -16.47
C TYR A 91 -1.70 13.72 -17.27
N TYR A 92 -2.16 12.61 -16.68
CA TYR A 92 -2.14 11.31 -17.35
C TYR A 92 -3.41 11.01 -18.18
N ASN A 93 -4.35 11.96 -18.31
CA ASN A 93 -5.63 11.74 -19.00
C ASN A 93 -6.37 10.48 -18.50
N ASN A 94 -6.30 10.19 -17.21
CA ASN A 94 -6.84 8.97 -16.58
C ASN A 94 -6.35 7.65 -17.20
N LYS A 95 -5.20 7.63 -17.88
CA LYS A 95 -4.67 6.43 -18.52
C LYS A 95 -3.91 5.56 -17.52
N ASP A 96 -4.22 4.27 -17.50
CA ASP A 96 -3.41 3.29 -16.78
C ASP A 96 -2.04 3.14 -17.46
N ALA A 97 -0.96 3.16 -16.67
CA ALA A 97 0.40 3.14 -17.18
C ALA A 97 0.77 1.82 -17.88
N ILE A 98 0.11 0.72 -17.53
CA ILE A 98 0.33 -0.59 -18.15
C ILE A 98 -0.54 -0.76 -19.40
N LEU A 99 -1.82 -0.40 -19.33
CA LEU A 99 -2.73 -0.50 -20.47
C LEU A 99 -2.44 0.56 -21.56
N GLY A 100 -2.06 1.77 -21.15
CA GLY A 100 -1.85 2.90 -22.06
C GLY A 100 -3.13 3.65 -22.47
N TYR A 101 -4.28 3.26 -21.92
CA TYR A 101 -5.58 3.90 -22.14
C TYR A 101 -6.38 4.06 -20.85
N ALA A 102 -7.42 4.88 -20.88
CA ALA A 102 -8.32 5.08 -19.76
C ALA A 102 -9.34 3.91 -19.69
N PRO A 103 -9.29 3.07 -18.64
CA PRO A 103 -10.16 1.91 -18.54
C PRO A 103 -11.59 2.32 -18.17
N THR A 104 -12.58 1.77 -18.88
CA THR A 104 -13.99 2.01 -18.58
C THR A 104 -14.45 1.13 -17.42
N GLY A 105 -15.20 1.70 -16.47
CA GLY A 105 -15.79 0.97 -15.35
C GLY A 105 -14.83 0.46 -14.27
N ARG A 106 -13.53 0.84 -14.33
CA ARG A 106 -12.51 0.50 -13.33
C ARG A 106 -12.02 1.73 -12.60
N ALA A 107 -11.86 1.61 -11.30
CA ALA A 107 -11.25 2.67 -10.51
C ALA A 107 -9.76 2.81 -10.86
N ILE A 108 -9.33 4.05 -11.13
CA ILE A 108 -7.93 4.39 -11.33
C ILE A 108 -7.35 4.92 -10.02
N GLU A 109 -6.19 4.42 -9.64
CA GLU A 109 -5.46 4.79 -8.44
C GLU A 109 -4.18 5.53 -8.81
N ILE A 110 -3.81 6.53 -8.01
CA ILE A 110 -2.50 7.17 -8.10
C ILE A 110 -1.53 6.29 -7.32
N ASP A 111 -0.48 5.87 -7.98
CA ASP A 111 0.57 5.07 -7.40
C ASP A 111 1.93 5.76 -7.51
N HIS A 112 2.82 5.51 -6.55
CA HIS A 112 4.18 6.02 -6.60
C HIS A 112 5.06 5.08 -7.44
N ARG A 113 5.92 5.66 -8.29
CA ARG A 113 6.87 4.86 -9.08
C ARG A 113 7.81 4.06 -8.19
N VAL A 114 8.38 4.70 -7.17
CA VAL A 114 9.14 4.03 -6.12
C VAL A 114 8.17 3.49 -5.06
N PRO A 115 8.20 2.19 -4.71
CA PRO A 115 7.30 1.61 -3.72
C PRO A 115 7.63 2.14 -2.32
N GLU A 116 6.60 2.33 -1.47
CA GLU A 116 6.72 2.87 -0.11
C GLU A 116 7.79 2.19 0.76
N ILE A 117 7.98 0.88 0.57
CA ILE A 117 9.01 0.10 1.28
C ILE A 117 10.45 0.52 0.98
N ARG A 118 10.65 1.40 -0.02
CA ARG A 118 11.96 1.93 -0.43
C ARG A 118 12.06 3.45 -0.33
N TRP A 119 11.09 4.08 0.32
CA TRP A 119 11.10 5.53 0.47
C TRP A 119 12.16 5.99 1.47
N SER A 120 12.87 7.04 1.10
CA SER A 120 13.62 7.89 2.02
C SER A 120 12.68 8.78 2.83
N GLU A 121 13.19 9.44 3.87
CA GLU A 121 12.39 10.37 4.68
C GLU A 121 11.79 11.51 3.84
N SER A 122 12.52 11.99 2.83
CA SER A 122 12.04 13.07 1.94
C SER A 122 10.87 12.67 1.03
N GLU A 123 10.70 11.39 0.75
CA GLU A 123 9.61 10.87 -0.08
C GLU A 123 8.31 10.70 0.70
N LYS A 124 8.38 10.73 2.02
CA LYS A 124 7.22 10.61 2.91
C LYS A 124 6.36 11.87 2.97
N GLU A 125 6.92 13.02 2.62
CA GLU A 125 6.19 14.29 2.62
C GLU A 125 5.38 14.46 1.34
N LEU A 126 4.08 14.74 1.49
CA LEU A 126 3.25 15.13 0.35
C LEU A 126 3.52 16.59 -0.01
N PRO A 127 3.90 16.87 -1.24
CA PRO A 127 4.11 18.24 -1.68
C PRO A 127 2.79 19.02 -1.67
N LYS A 128 2.85 20.29 -1.27
CA LYS A 128 1.68 21.19 -1.31
C LYS A 128 1.29 21.55 -2.75
N GLU A 129 2.26 21.56 -3.64
CA GLU A 129 2.11 21.76 -5.08
C GLU A 129 3.03 20.78 -5.81
N LEU A 130 2.65 20.43 -7.04
CA LEU A 130 3.41 19.54 -7.90
C LEU A 130 3.61 20.19 -9.27
N THR A 131 4.82 20.17 -9.78
CA THR A 131 5.11 20.44 -11.18
C THR A 131 4.78 19.23 -12.06
N GLU A 132 4.69 19.39 -13.36
CA GLU A 132 4.50 18.27 -14.29
C GLU A 132 5.68 17.29 -14.27
N SER A 133 6.90 17.82 -14.13
CA SER A 133 8.12 17.00 -13.98
C SER A 133 8.07 16.12 -12.74
N GLU A 134 7.67 16.67 -11.59
CA GLU A 134 7.51 15.90 -10.35
C GLU A 134 6.39 14.86 -10.45
N ILE A 135 5.31 15.17 -11.17
CA ILE A 135 4.25 14.20 -11.44
C ILE A 135 4.81 13.03 -12.25
N GLU A 136 5.53 13.32 -13.34
CA GLU A 136 6.11 12.30 -14.21
C GLU A 136 7.17 11.46 -13.48
N GLU A 137 7.99 12.06 -12.66
CA GLU A 137 9.06 11.39 -11.92
C GLU A 137 8.54 10.50 -10.79
N ARG A 138 7.55 10.97 -10.04
CA ARG A 138 7.14 10.34 -8.77
C ARG A 138 5.91 9.46 -8.89
N TYR A 139 4.99 9.74 -9.82
CA TYR A 139 3.67 9.12 -9.85
C TYR A 139 3.36 8.44 -11.17
N MET A 140 2.38 7.56 -11.14
CA MET A 140 1.73 6.99 -12.30
C MET A 140 0.28 6.62 -11.93
N LEU A 141 -0.53 6.34 -12.93
CA LEU A 141 -1.88 5.84 -12.71
C LEU A 141 -1.96 4.35 -13.00
N LEU A 142 -2.57 3.62 -12.11
CA LEU A 142 -2.80 2.18 -12.26
C LEU A 142 -4.26 1.85 -11.90
N VAL A 143 -4.87 0.91 -12.60
CA VAL A 143 -6.06 0.24 -12.07
C VAL A 143 -5.66 -0.58 -10.84
N ARG A 144 -6.62 -0.84 -9.99
CA ARG A 144 -6.39 -1.54 -8.71
C ARG A 144 -5.66 -2.88 -8.88
N GLU A 145 -6.00 -3.64 -9.90
CA GLU A 145 -5.37 -4.93 -10.18
C GLU A 145 -3.88 -4.79 -10.51
N HIS A 146 -3.53 -3.79 -11.32
CA HIS A 146 -2.14 -3.49 -11.66
C HIS A 146 -1.36 -2.94 -10.47
N ASN A 147 -2.00 -2.11 -9.65
CA ASN A 147 -1.39 -1.60 -8.42
C ASN A 147 -1.08 -2.75 -7.45
N LEU A 148 -1.99 -3.71 -7.27
CA LEU A 148 -1.75 -4.91 -6.45
C LEU A 148 -0.64 -5.79 -7.02
N LEU A 149 -0.59 -5.98 -8.35
CA LEU A 149 0.50 -6.74 -9.00
C LEU A 149 1.85 -6.07 -8.76
N LYS A 150 1.94 -4.75 -8.95
CA LYS A 150 3.15 -3.98 -8.68
C LYS A 150 3.58 -4.13 -7.23
N SER A 151 2.67 -3.92 -6.28
CA SER A 151 2.97 -4.03 -4.85
C SER A 151 3.59 -5.38 -4.51
N ARG A 152 2.98 -6.49 -4.93
CA ARG A 152 3.48 -7.85 -4.68
C ARG A 152 4.86 -8.10 -5.30
N ASN A 153 5.09 -7.61 -6.53
CA ASN A 153 6.39 -7.77 -7.18
C ASN A 153 7.46 -6.90 -6.52
N CYS A 154 7.14 -5.69 -6.10
CA CYS A 154 8.05 -4.82 -5.36
C CYS A 154 8.39 -5.38 -3.96
N GLU A 155 7.41 -5.91 -3.23
CA GLU A 155 7.64 -6.61 -1.96
C GLU A 155 8.57 -7.82 -2.13
N ARG A 156 8.34 -8.62 -3.19
CA ARG A 156 9.20 -9.75 -3.51
C ARG A 156 10.62 -9.30 -3.84
N CYS A 157 10.77 -8.26 -4.67
CA CYS A 157 12.06 -7.65 -4.98
C CYS A 157 12.79 -7.17 -3.71
N ASN A 158 12.09 -6.48 -2.81
CA ASN A 158 12.65 -6.01 -1.55
C ASN A 158 13.15 -7.15 -0.65
N ARG A 159 12.37 -8.24 -0.57
CA ARG A 159 12.71 -9.41 0.25
C ARG A 159 13.84 -10.23 -0.30
N THR A 160 13.95 -10.36 -1.63
CA THR A 160 14.90 -11.28 -2.28
C THR A 160 16.15 -10.60 -2.82
N GLY A 161 16.19 -9.25 -2.86
CA GLY A 161 17.23 -8.51 -3.56
C GLY A 161 17.18 -8.66 -5.08
N LYS A 162 16.14 -9.32 -5.64
CA LYS A 162 16.02 -9.56 -7.07
C LYS A 162 14.83 -8.82 -7.66
N ARG A 163 15.05 -8.03 -8.71
CA ARG A 163 14.00 -7.37 -9.47
C ARG A 163 13.12 -8.39 -10.14
N GLN A 164 11.82 -8.15 -10.12
CA GLN A 164 10.86 -9.09 -10.67
C GLN A 164 10.60 -8.79 -12.16
N PRO A 165 10.36 -9.85 -12.97
CA PRO A 165 9.94 -9.68 -14.36
C PRO A 165 8.72 -8.76 -14.47
N PHE A 166 8.68 -7.92 -15.49
CA PHE A 166 7.50 -7.13 -15.82
C PHE A 166 6.67 -7.88 -16.86
N LEU A 167 5.42 -8.21 -16.53
CA LEU A 167 4.51 -9.00 -17.38
C LEU A 167 5.16 -10.30 -17.88
N ASN A 168 5.89 -11.00 -17.00
CA ASN A 168 6.65 -12.23 -17.26
C ASN A 168 7.86 -12.07 -18.21
N ILE A 169 8.26 -10.86 -18.54
CA ILE A 169 9.44 -10.59 -19.36
C ILE A 169 10.58 -10.13 -18.46
N LEU A 170 11.67 -10.89 -18.46
CA LEU A 170 12.90 -10.57 -17.72
C LEU A 170 13.76 -9.61 -18.54
N PHE A 171 13.44 -8.34 -18.46
CA PHE A 171 14.19 -7.26 -19.12
C PHE A 171 14.24 -6.03 -18.23
N PHE A 172 15.40 -5.41 -18.17
CA PHE A 172 15.65 -4.14 -17.46
C PHE A 172 16.44 -3.23 -18.40
N PHE A 173 15.93 -2.03 -18.66
CA PHE A 173 16.60 -1.10 -19.55
C PHE A 173 17.77 -0.35 -18.88
N LYS A 174 17.94 -0.50 -17.56
CA LYS A 174 19.07 -0.04 -16.77
C LYS A 174 19.30 -1.00 -15.59
N GLY A 175 20.54 -1.41 -15.36
CA GLY A 175 20.90 -2.39 -14.34
C GLY A 175 20.58 -3.82 -14.74
N SER A 176 20.57 -4.73 -13.77
CA SER A 176 20.39 -6.17 -13.94
C SER A 176 19.17 -6.70 -13.15
N GLU A 177 19.00 -8.01 -13.11
CA GLU A 177 18.04 -8.67 -12.23
C GLU A 177 18.33 -8.40 -10.76
N ASP A 178 19.61 -8.36 -10.37
CA ASP A 178 19.98 -8.04 -9.00
C ASP A 178 19.70 -6.56 -8.72
N TYR A 179 19.06 -6.30 -7.58
CA TYR A 179 18.77 -4.95 -7.15
C TYR A 179 20.04 -4.28 -6.65
N ASP A 180 20.31 -3.10 -7.14
CA ASP A 180 21.44 -2.25 -6.80
C ASP A 180 20.91 -0.91 -6.27
N ASP A 181 21.37 -0.49 -5.10
CA ASP A 181 20.91 0.74 -4.44
C ASP A 181 21.28 2.01 -5.21
N GLU A 182 22.38 2.02 -5.98
CA GLU A 182 22.79 3.17 -6.79
C GLU A 182 21.87 3.39 -7.99
N ILE A 183 21.34 2.30 -8.55
CA ILE A 183 20.38 2.34 -9.68
C ILE A 183 18.94 2.44 -9.18
N GLY A 184 18.66 1.86 -8.03
CA GLY A 184 17.34 1.81 -7.43
C GLY A 184 16.34 1.06 -8.29
N CYS A 185 15.13 1.61 -8.41
CA CYS A 185 14.06 1.05 -9.22
C CYS A 185 14.15 1.41 -10.72
N VAL A 186 15.09 2.28 -11.11
CA VAL A 186 15.26 2.72 -12.50
C VAL A 186 15.60 1.54 -13.40
N GLY A 187 14.92 1.43 -14.54
CA GLY A 187 15.11 0.30 -15.47
C GLY A 187 14.08 -0.80 -15.33
N CYS A 188 13.42 -0.91 -14.18
CA CYS A 188 12.37 -1.88 -13.94
C CYS A 188 11.03 -1.46 -14.58
N GLY A 189 10.32 -2.41 -15.22
CA GLY A 189 9.02 -2.16 -15.82
C GLY A 189 7.93 -1.79 -14.82
N TRP A 190 8.03 -2.25 -13.58
CA TRP A 190 7.13 -1.86 -12.49
C TRP A 190 7.34 -0.40 -12.02
N HIS A 191 8.52 0.16 -12.27
CA HIS A 191 8.81 1.56 -11.98
C HIS A 191 8.33 2.49 -13.09
N ASN A 192 8.57 2.14 -14.35
CA ASN A 192 8.13 2.96 -15.50
C ASN A 192 7.71 2.07 -16.69
N PRO A 193 6.44 1.63 -16.73
CA PRO A 193 5.94 0.75 -17.78
C PRO A 193 6.09 1.30 -19.20
N GLN A 194 5.86 2.60 -19.39
CA GLN A 194 5.92 3.23 -20.73
C GLN A 194 7.35 3.27 -21.26
N LYS A 195 8.30 3.73 -20.42
CA LYS A 195 9.72 3.76 -20.81
C LYS A 195 10.26 2.36 -21.04
N TRP A 196 9.90 1.42 -20.19
CA TRP A 196 10.28 0.02 -20.31
C TRP A 196 9.84 -0.58 -21.66
N LYS A 197 8.57 -0.38 -22.05
CA LYS A 197 8.03 -0.85 -23.34
C LYS A 197 8.78 -0.22 -24.53
N LYS A 198 9.06 1.10 -24.43
CA LYS A 198 9.82 1.81 -25.47
C LYS A 198 11.21 1.25 -25.65
N GLU A 199 11.92 0.97 -24.57
CA GLU A 199 13.29 0.42 -24.63
C GLU A 199 13.30 -1.04 -25.09
N LEU A 200 12.33 -1.86 -24.66
CA LEU A 200 12.19 -3.24 -25.15
C LEU A 200 11.94 -3.24 -26.67
N ASN A 201 11.02 -2.41 -27.17
CA ASN A 201 10.72 -2.34 -28.61
C ASN A 201 11.95 -1.92 -29.45
N LYS A 202 12.82 -1.06 -28.91
CA LYS A 202 14.08 -0.72 -29.59
C LYS A 202 15.01 -1.92 -29.76
N LEU A 203 15.03 -2.85 -28.77
CA LEU A 203 15.85 -4.06 -28.85
C LEU A 203 15.29 -5.04 -29.87
N VAL A 204 13.97 -5.28 -29.82
CA VAL A 204 13.29 -6.19 -30.76
C VAL A 204 13.52 -5.73 -32.19
N ASN A 205 13.27 -4.44 -32.49
CA ASN A 205 13.41 -3.89 -33.85
C ASN A 205 14.87 -3.80 -34.34
N LYS A 206 15.88 -3.93 -33.45
CA LYS A 206 17.29 -4.03 -33.85
C LYS A 206 17.70 -5.46 -34.19
N GLY A 207 17.00 -6.46 -33.68
CA GLY A 207 17.24 -7.88 -33.96
C GLY A 207 16.77 -8.33 -35.34
N ASP A 208 15.94 -7.53 -36.02
CA ASP A 208 15.38 -7.84 -37.35
C ASP A 208 16.19 -7.24 -38.50
N LYS A 209 17.42 -6.79 -38.24
CA LYS A 209 18.39 -6.29 -39.23
C LYS A 209 19.65 -7.15 -39.22
#